data_56ba8173e6f7a6abcb51a522f3af78ae
#
_entry.id   56ba8173e6f7a6abcb51a522f3af78ae
#
_cell.length_a   1.000
_cell.length_b   1.000
_cell.length_c   1.000
_cell.angle_alpha   90.00
_cell.angle_beta   90.00
_cell.angle_gamma   90.00
#
_symmetry.space_group_name_H-M   'P 1'
#
loop_
_entity.id
_entity.type
_entity.pdbx_description
1 polymer ?
#
loop_
_entity_poly.entity_id
_entity_poly.type
_entity_poly.pdbx_seq_one_letter_code
_entity_poly.pdbx_strand_id
1 'polypeptide(L)'
;MIGKDYFCKNYFNMDLSKILSISGKPGLFKLVGEAKSNIIVESLIDGKKIPAFSHERISSLHEISIYTHGEDLPLYEVLKNLYTLQQGKAVDNPKKMDGKSLKSLFEQVAPDFDEEAVYASDMKKVFTWYNLLLEKDLLDFSEEDENNSTEPTEEEGVEPEK
;
A
#
# COMPACT_ATOMS: atom_id res chain seq x y z
N MET A 1 -27.65 -29.65 -9.21
CA MET A 1 -26.49 -29.83 -8.33
C MET A 1 -25.55 -28.66 -8.51
N ILE A 2 -25.54 -27.79 -7.54
CA ILE A 2 -24.66 -26.62 -7.56
C ILE A 2 -23.31 -27.07 -7.04
N GLY A 3 -22.35 -27.26 -7.95
CA GLY A 3 -20.98 -27.37 -7.55
C GLY A 3 -20.59 -26.05 -6.87
N LYS A 4 -20.44 -26.07 -5.58
CA LYS A 4 -19.76 -25.01 -4.89
C LYS A 4 -18.29 -25.15 -5.22
N ASP A 5 -17.91 -24.52 -6.30
CA ASP A 5 -16.51 -24.20 -6.50
C ASP A 5 -16.12 -23.29 -5.35
N TYR A 6 -15.64 -23.89 -4.28
CA TYR A 6 -14.86 -23.17 -3.32
C TYR A 6 -13.61 -22.73 -4.06
N PHE A 7 -13.72 -21.64 -4.76
CA PHE A 7 -12.58 -20.84 -4.99
C PHE A 7 -11.93 -20.65 -3.63
N CYS A 8 -10.83 -21.28 -3.40
CA CYS A 8 -9.88 -20.74 -2.47
C CYS A 8 -9.62 -19.32 -2.97
N LYS A 9 -10.44 -18.39 -2.50
CA LYS A 9 -10.06 -17.02 -2.49
C LYS A 9 -8.76 -17.04 -1.72
N ASN A 10 -7.67 -17.08 -2.45
CA ASN A 10 -6.44 -16.62 -1.91
C ASN A 10 -6.82 -15.26 -1.35
N TYR A 11 -6.92 -15.17 -0.06
CA TYR A 11 -6.89 -13.92 0.62
C TYR A 11 -5.59 -13.28 0.19
N PHE A 12 -5.64 -12.60 -0.93
CA PHE A 12 -4.67 -11.61 -1.28
C PHE A 12 -4.91 -10.46 -0.31
N ASN A 13 -4.65 -10.76 0.94
CA ASN A 13 -4.30 -9.76 1.90
C ASN A 13 -3.20 -8.97 1.22
N MET A 14 -3.48 -7.73 0.90
CA MET A 14 -2.53 -6.85 0.22
C MET A 14 -1.28 -6.75 1.09
N ASP A 15 -0.37 -7.69 0.87
CA ASP A 15 0.86 -7.76 1.64
C ASP A 15 1.85 -6.73 1.13
N LEU A 16 1.60 -5.47 1.49
CA LEU A 16 2.49 -4.36 1.18
C LEU A 16 3.90 -4.53 1.73
N SER A 17 4.11 -5.49 2.63
CA SER A 17 5.43 -5.77 3.17
C SER A 17 6.39 -6.33 2.12
N LYS A 18 5.84 -7.00 1.11
CA LYS A 18 6.60 -7.57 -0.01
C LYS A 18 6.71 -6.66 -1.22
N ILE A 19 6.02 -5.52 -1.20
CA ILE A 19 6.12 -4.51 -2.25
C ILE A 19 7.09 -3.43 -1.80
N LEU A 20 8.11 -3.22 -2.60
CA LEU A 20 9.26 -2.39 -2.27
C LEU A 20 9.38 -1.19 -3.22
N SER A 21 9.78 -0.06 -2.67
CA SER A 21 10.23 1.10 -3.41
C SER A 21 11.74 1.21 -3.26
N ILE A 22 12.45 1.37 -4.36
CA ILE A 22 13.91 1.52 -4.37
C ILE A 22 14.24 2.92 -4.87
N SER A 23 14.99 3.67 -4.06
CA SER A 23 15.39 5.04 -4.40
C SER A 23 16.22 5.04 -5.68
N GLY A 24 15.89 5.94 -6.60
CA GLY A 24 16.56 6.05 -7.89
C GLY A 24 16.07 5.09 -8.97
N LYS A 25 15.17 4.17 -8.65
CA LYS A 25 14.56 3.26 -9.62
C LYS A 25 13.05 3.56 -9.73
N PRO A 26 12.52 3.70 -10.95
CA PRO A 26 11.10 4.00 -11.13
C PRO A 26 10.21 2.79 -10.83
N GLY A 27 8.99 3.06 -10.37
CA GLY A 27 7.98 2.05 -10.12
C GLY A 27 8.15 1.32 -8.80
N LEU A 28 7.54 0.17 -8.72
CA LEU A 28 7.55 -0.71 -7.55
C LEU A 28 8.12 -2.07 -7.90
N PHE A 29 8.60 -2.74 -6.88
CA PHE A 29 9.23 -4.05 -6.98
C PHE A 29 8.59 -5.02 -6.00
N LYS A 30 8.45 -6.26 -6.42
CA LYS A 30 7.99 -7.36 -5.56
C LYS A 30 9.20 -8.18 -5.09
N LEU A 31 9.28 -8.43 -3.80
CA LEU A 31 10.29 -9.32 -3.25
C LEU A 31 10.02 -10.76 -3.72
N VAL A 32 10.98 -11.37 -4.39
CA VAL A 32 10.87 -12.73 -4.95
C VAL A 32 11.80 -13.72 -4.27
N GLY A 33 12.91 -13.26 -3.71
CA GLY A 33 13.87 -14.12 -3.05
C GLY A 33 14.92 -13.37 -2.26
N GLU A 34 15.65 -14.10 -1.45
CA GLU A 34 16.76 -13.57 -0.65
C GLU A 34 18.03 -14.36 -0.95
N ALA A 35 19.13 -13.66 -1.06
CA ALA A 35 20.46 -14.20 -1.18
C ALA A 35 21.36 -13.68 -0.03
N LYS A 36 22.57 -14.20 0.08
CA LYS A 36 23.45 -13.88 1.23
C LYS A 36 23.77 -12.38 1.41
N SER A 37 23.86 -11.63 0.31
CA SER A 37 24.28 -10.23 0.33
C SER A 37 23.31 -9.29 -0.38
N ASN A 38 22.24 -9.83 -0.95
CA ASN A 38 21.24 -9.05 -1.67
C ASN A 38 19.88 -9.73 -1.60
N ILE A 39 18.86 -9.00 -2.00
CA ILE A 39 17.54 -9.54 -2.25
C ILE A 39 17.27 -9.54 -3.76
N ILE A 40 16.46 -10.48 -4.20
CA ILE A 40 15.99 -10.51 -5.58
C ILE A 40 14.59 -9.93 -5.64
N VAL A 41 14.42 -8.95 -6.48
CA VAL A 41 13.17 -8.24 -6.66
C VAL A 41 12.72 -8.29 -8.12
N GLU A 42 11.43 -8.30 -8.33
CA GLU A 42 10.80 -8.27 -9.65
C GLU A 42 10.11 -6.93 -9.87
N SER A 43 10.47 -6.25 -10.95
CA SER A 43 9.83 -4.99 -11.33
C SER A 43 8.37 -5.21 -11.71
N LEU A 44 7.46 -4.45 -11.11
CA LEU A 44 6.05 -4.50 -11.46
C LEU A 44 5.74 -3.84 -12.82
N ILE A 45 6.68 -3.07 -13.37
CA ILE A 45 6.51 -2.42 -14.67
C ILE A 45 6.75 -3.39 -15.82
N ASP A 46 7.86 -4.11 -15.79
CA ASP A 46 8.32 -4.95 -16.91
C ASP A 46 8.53 -6.42 -16.55
N GLY A 47 8.35 -6.81 -15.30
CA GLY A 47 8.52 -8.18 -14.83
C GLY A 47 9.98 -8.65 -14.73
N LYS A 48 10.95 -7.76 -14.91
CA LYS A 48 12.36 -8.12 -14.81
C LYS A 48 12.79 -8.35 -13.37
N LYS A 49 13.54 -9.42 -13.16
CA LYS A 49 14.17 -9.74 -11.88
C LYS A 49 15.55 -9.12 -11.80
N ILE A 50 15.78 -8.36 -10.76
CA ILE A 50 17.07 -7.69 -10.50
C ILE A 50 17.50 -7.90 -9.06
N PRO A 51 18.81 -7.95 -8.79
CA PRO A 51 19.30 -7.89 -7.42
C PRO A 51 19.19 -6.47 -6.86
N ALA A 52 18.78 -6.37 -5.61
CA ALA A 52 18.80 -5.13 -4.84
C ALA A 52 19.74 -5.30 -3.65
N PHE A 53 20.67 -4.37 -3.49
CA PHE A 53 21.74 -4.47 -2.52
C PHE A 53 21.47 -3.64 -1.27
N SER A 54 22.10 -4.00 -0.17
CA SER A 54 21.91 -3.34 1.13
C SER A 54 22.30 -1.86 1.15
N HIS A 55 23.14 -1.40 0.23
CA HIS A 55 23.48 0.00 0.12
C HIS A 55 22.43 0.86 -0.63
N GLU A 56 21.52 0.20 -1.33
CA GLU A 56 20.38 0.89 -1.94
C GLU A 56 19.33 1.22 -0.88
N ARG A 57 18.69 2.37 -1.00
CA ARG A 57 17.59 2.75 -0.11
C ARG A 57 16.32 2.04 -0.55
N ILE A 58 16.01 0.98 0.16
CA ILE A 58 14.84 0.13 -0.08
C ILE A 58 13.85 0.37 1.04
N SER A 59 12.61 0.66 0.70
CA SER A 59 11.53 0.84 1.65
C SER A 59 10.35 -0.06 1.27
N SER A 60 9.84 -0.80 2.23
CA SER A 60 8.57 -1.52 2.07
C SER A 60 7.41 -0.53 2.08
N LEU A 61 6.42 -0.72 1.21
CA LEU A 61 5.21 0.12 1.22
C LEU A 61 4.45 0.03 2.54
N HIS A 62 4.59 -1.07 3.27
CA HIS A 62 4.01 -1.23 4.61
C HIS A 62 4.56 -0.23 5.63
N GLU A 63 5.82 0.17 5.48
CA GLU A 63 6.51 1.09 6.39
C GLU A 63 6.30 2.56 6.04
N ILE A 64 5.74 2.85 4.87
CA ILE A 64 5.55 4.22 4.40
C ILE A 64 4.29 4.83 5.00
N SER A 65 4.42 6.03 5.53
CA SER A 65 3.32 6.85 6.04
C SER A 65 3.35 8.23 5.42
N ILE A 66 2.19 8.88 5.40
CA ILE A 66 2.04 10.27 4.98
C ILE A 66 2.03 11.15 6.21
N TYR A 67 2.86 12.18 6.21
CA TYR A 67 2.91 13.16 7.29
C TYR A 67 1.61 13.94 7.35
N THR A 68 1.03 14.01 8.55
CA THR A 68 -0.18 14.79 8.84
C THR A 68 0.08 15.75 9.99
N HIS A 69 -0.85 16.63 10.26
CA HIS A 69 -0.78 17.51 11.44
C HIS A 69 -1.03 16.78 12.76
N GLY A 70 -1.55 15.56 12.69
CA GLY A 70 -1.75 14.68 13.83
C GLY A 70 -0.86 13.44 13.75
N GLU A 71 -1.45 12.28 13.84
CA GLU A 71 -0.76 11.00 13.66
C GLU A 71 -0.50 10.72 12.18
N ASP A 72 0.67 10.22 11.86
CA ASP A 72 1.02 9.87 10.49
C ASP A 72 0.04 8.84 9.93
N LEU A 73 -0.41 9.09 8.71
CA LEU A 73 -1.37 8.23 8.03
C LEU A 73 -0.64 7.14 7.24
N PRO A 74 -0.84 5.85 7.57
CA PRO A 74 -0.23 4.77 6.80
C PRO A 74 -0.60 4.84 5.32
N LEU A 75 0.36 4.54 4.44
CA LEU A 75 0.12 4.52 2.99
C LEU A 75 -1.03 3.58 2.60
N TYR A 76 -1.17 2.48 3.32
CA TYR A 76 -2.29 1.55 3.16
C TYR A 76 -3.66 2.25 3.23
N GLU A 77 -3.86 3.10 4.23
CA GLU A 77 -5.11 3.85 4.40
C GLU A 77 -5.33 4.84 3.26
N VAL A 78 -4.27 5.49 2.79
CA VAL A 78 -4.35 6.40 1.65
C VAL A 78 -4.75 5.66 0.38
N LEU A 79 -4.17 4.49 0.13
CA LEU A 79 -4.50 3.64 -1.01
C LEU A 79 -5.94 3.12 -0.91
N LYS A 80 -6.39 2.74 0.27
CA LYS A 80 -7.77 2.31 0.53
C LYS A 80 -8.77 3.44 0.26
N ASN A 81 -8.51 4.61 0.80
CA ASN A 81 -9.35 5.79 0.57
C ASN A 81 -9.40 6.16 -0.92
N LEU A 82 -8.27 6.07 -1.60
CA LEU A 82 -8.19 6.36 -3.04
C LEU A 82 -8.97 5.32 -3.86
N TYR A 83 -8.86 4.05 -3.51
CA TYR A 83 -9.63 2.98 -4.14
C TYR A 83 -11.14 3.19 -4.00
N THR A 84 -11.59 3.56 -2.81
CA THR A 84 -13.00 3.87 -2.54
C THR A 84 -13.45 5.09 -3.32
N LEU A 85 -12.65 6.17 -3.31
CA LEU A 85 -12.95 7.42 -4.01
C LEU A 85 -13.03 7.21 -5.54
N GLN A 86 -12.11 6.44 -6.09
CA GLN A 86 -12.05 6.14 -7.53
C GLN A 86 -12.95 4.97 -7.96
N GLN A 87 -13.64 4.34 -7.01
CA GLN A 87 -14.50 3.17 -7.27
C GLN A 87 -13.76 2.03 -7.99
N GLY A 88 -12.54 1.77 -7.56
CA GLY A 88 -11.69 0.73 -8.14
C GLY A 88 -11.10 1.07 -9.51
N LYS A 89 -11.15 2.34 -9.92
CA LYS A 89 -10.59 2.81 -11.18
C LYS A 89 -9.26 3.51 -10.98
N ALA A 90 -8.44 3.52 -12.03
CA ALA A 90 -7.16 4.23 -12.03
C ALA A 90 -7.35 5.75 -11.95
N VAL A 91 -6.38 6.43 -11.35
CA VAL A 91 -6.27 7.89 -11.42
C VAL A 91 -5.78 8.28 -12.80
N ASP A 92 -6.44 9.24 -13.43
CA ASP A 92 -6.08 9.68 -14.76
C ASP A 92 -4.77 10.49 -14.77
N ASN A 93 -3.80 10.00 -15.51
CA ASN A 93 -2.51 10.66 -15.79
C ASN A 93 -1.85 11.41 -14.61
N PRO A 94 -1.53 10.76 -13.49
CA PRO A 94 -0.96 11.45 -12.33
C PRO A 94 0.29 12.28 -12.64
N LYS A 95 1.10 11.81 -13.60
CA LYS A 95 2.35 12.49 -14.00
C LYS A 95 2.11 13.82 -14.70
N LYS A 96 0.97 13.97 -15.38
CA LYS A 96 0.59 15.16 -16.13
C LYS A 96 -0.33 16.10 -15.35
N MET A 97 -0.80 15.66 -14.20
CA MET A 97 -1.67 16.46 -13.35
C MET A 97 -0.95 17.72 -12.87
N ASP A 98 -1.64 18.85 -12.92
CA ASP A 98 -1.14 20.10 -12.34
C ASP A 98 -1.18 20.05 -10.80
N GLY A 99 -0.37 20.88 -10.15
CA GLY A 99 -0.22 20.86 -8.70
C GLY A 99 -1.52 21.11 -7.93
N LYS A 100 -2.42 21.91 -8.49
CA LYS A 100 -3.73 22.21 -7.86
C LYS A 100 -4.65 20.98 -7.88
N SER A 101 -4.73 20.29 -9.01
CA SER A 101 -5.53 19.07 -9.14
C SER A 101 -4.98 17.94 -8.29
N LEU A 102 -3.66 17.79 -8.23
CA LEU A 102 -2.98 16.84 -7.34
C LEU A 102 -3.33 17.07 -5.87
N LYS A 103 -3.20 18.31 -5.43
CA LYS A 103 -3.51 18.69 -4.05
C LYS A 103 -4.97 18.44 -3.72
N SER A 104 -5.89 18.87 -4.59
CA SER A 104 -7.33 18.67 -4.40
C SER A 104 -7.72 17.21 -4.30
N LEU A 105 -7.11 16.33 -5.10
CA LEU A 105 -7.35 14.89 -5.02
C LEU A 105 -6.72 14.30 -3.76
N PHE A 106 -5.52 14.74 -3.40
CA PHE A 106 -4.82 14.26 -2.23
C PHE A 106 -5.53 14.63 -0.92
N GLU A 107 -6.09 15.82 -0.83
CA GLU A 107 -6.91 16.28 0.29
C GLU A 107 -8.14 15.38 0.53
N GLN A 108 -8.69 14.79 -0.51
CA GLN A 108 -9.84 13.90 -0.39
C GLN A 108 -9.48 12.54 0.23
N VAL A 109 -8.24 12.09 0.06
CA VAL A 109 -7.77 10.79 0.59
C VAL A 109 -6.95 10.94 1.88
N ALA A 110 -6.40 12.11 2.13
CA ALA A 110 -5.62 12.45 3.31
C ALA A 110 -5.92 13.91 3.75
N PRO A 111 -7.09 14.19 4.34
CA PRO A 111 -7.52 15.58 4.60
C PRO A 111 -6.60 16.35 5.53
N ASP A 112 -5.91 15.68 6.43
CA ASP A 112 -5.03 16.27 7.44
C ASP A 112 -3.55 16.26 7.05
N PHE A 113 -3.21 15.98 5.78
CA PHE A 113 -1.81 15.90 5.39
C PHE A 113 -1.08 17.23 5.62
N ASP A 114 0.19 17.13 6.01
CA ASP A 114 1.04 18.30 6.22
C ASP A 114 1.54 18.83 4.87
N GLU A 115 1.02 19.94 4.45
CA GLU A 115 1.38 20.57 3.17
C GLU A 115 2.85 21.00 3.08
N GLU A 116 3.51 21.24 4.21
CA GLU A 116 4.92 21.61 4.24
C GLU A 116 5.85 20.39 4.11
N ALA A 117 5.39 19.22 4.52
CA ALA A 117 6.15 17.97 4.48
C ALA A 117 5.85 17.10 3.26
N VAL A 118 4.67 17.21 2.68
CA VAL A 118 4.24 16.40 1.51
C VAL A 118 4.24 17.27 0.25
N TYR A 119 5.14 16.95 -0.66
CA TYR A 119 5.31 17.69 -1.92
C TYR A 119 4.48 17.12 -3.07
N ALA A 120 4.28 17.92 -4.11
CA ALA A 120 3.58 17.46 -5.31
C ALA A 120 4.22 16.22 -5.95
N SER A 121 5.54 16.08 -5.87
CA SER A 121 6.26 14.89 -6.34
C SER A 121 5.89 13.63 -5.55
N ASP A 122 5.64 13.76 -4.25
CA ASP A 122 5.22 12.65 -3.39
C ASP A 122 3.78 12.23 -3.71
N MET A 123 2.89 13.21 -3.92
CA MET A 123 1.51 12.95 -4.36
C MET A 123 1.48 12.20 -5.70
N LYS A 124 2.30 12.63 -6.67
CA LYS A 124 2.45 11.94 -7.96
C LYS A 124 2.92 10.51 -7.81
N LYS A 125 3.87 10.25 -6.90
CA LYS A 125 4.32 8.89 -6.58
C LYS A 125 3.20 8.02 -6.04
N VAL A 126 2.46 8.52 -5.06
CA VAL A 126 1.34 7.77 -4.45
C VAL A 126 0.32 7.38 -5.50
N PHE A 127 -0.10 8.30 -6.35
CA PHE A 127 -1.07 8.02 -7.41
C PHE A 127 -0.52 7.10 -8.50
N THR A 128 0.75 7.23 -8.84
CA THR A 128 1.41 6.33 -9.78
C THR A 128 1.51 4.91 -9.21
N TRP A 129 1.86 4.76 -7.95
CA TRP A 129 1.90 3.48 -7.26
C TRP A 129 0.52 2.84 -7.16
N TYR A 130 -0.49 3.64 -6.85
CA TYR A 130 -1.88 3.18 -6.86
C TYR A 130 -2.28 2.58 -8.22
N ASN A 131 -2.02 3.30 -9.30
CA ASN A 131 -2.33 2.82 -10.65
C ASN A 131 -1.57 1.54 -10.99
N LEU A 132 -0.30 1.46 -10.62
CA LEU A 132 0.54 0.28 -10.87
C LEU A 132 0.05 -0.93 -10.09
N LEU A 133 -0.28 -0.76 -8.82
CA LEU A 133 -0.82 -1.83 -7.99
C LEU A 133 -2.20 -2.29 -8.49
N LEU A 134 -3.02 -1.36 -8.92
CA LEU A 134 -4.34 -1.66 -9.50
C LEU A 134 -4.20 -2.46 -10.80
N GLU A 135 -3.30 -2.05 -11.70
CA GLU A 135 -3.02 -2.75 -12.97
C GLU A 135 -2.55 -4.19 -12.76
N LYS A 136 -1.83 -4.44 -11.67
CA LYS A 136 -1.31 -5.77 -11.31
C LYS A 136 -2.25 -6.58 -10.40
N ASP A 137 -3.47 -6.12 -10.19
CA ASP A 137 -4.46 -6.75 -9.29
C ASP A 137 -3.93 -6.99 -7.87
N LEU A 138 -3.10 -6.09 -7.38
CA LEU A 138 -2.52 -6.14 -6.04
C LEU A 138 -3.30 -5.33 -5.01
N LEU A 139 -4.34 -4.59 -5.44
CA LEU A 139 -5.25 -3.83 -4.59
C LEU A 139 -6.60 -4.54 -4.54
N ASP A 140 -6.89 -5.18 -3.45
CA ASP A 140 -8.22 -5.74 -3.17
C ASP A 140 -8.68 -5.36 -1.78
N PHE A 141 -9.56 -4.40 -1.71
CA PHE A 141 -10.17 -3.92 -0.47
C PHE A 141 -11.62 -4.40 -0.32
N SER A 142 -12.04 -5.36 -1.12
CA SER A 142 -13.46 -5.72 -1.23
C SER A 142 -14.04 -6.45 -0.02
N GLU A 143 -13.24 -6.84 0.97
CA GLU A 143 -13.70 -7.71 2.08
C GLU A 143 -13.34 -7.24 3.50
N GLU A 144 -12.81 -6.02 3.70
CA GLU A 144 -12.42 -5.58 5.04
C GLU A 144 -13.53 -4.88 5.86
N ASP A 145 -14.70 -4.64 5.31
CA ASP A 145 -15.74 -3.87 6.01
C ASP A 145 -16.54 -4.65 7.06
N GLU A 146 -16.36 -5.96 7.21
CA GLU A 146 -17.22 -6.75 8.10
C GLU A 146 -16.57 -7.32 9.38
N ASN A 147 -15.26 -7.15 9.62
CA ASN A 147 -14.63 -7.89 10.72
C ASN A 147 -13.73 -7.10 11.68
N ASN A 148 -13.88 -5.79 11.79
CA ASN A 148 -13.10 -5.04 12.77
C ASN A 148 -13.94 -4.48 13.93
N SER A 149 -14.79 -5.32 14.50
CA SER A 149 -15.45 -5.00 15.77
C SER A 149 -15.52 -6.20 16.70
N THR A 150 -14.36 -6.79 16.98
CA THR A 150 -14.27 -7.64 18.17
C THR A 150 -12.87 -7.49 18.74
N GLU A 151 -12.72 -6.53 19.63
CA GLU A 151 -11.64 -6.59 20.60
C GLU A 151 -11.79 -7.89 21.39
N PRO A 152 -10.74 -8.69 21.51
CA PRO A 152 -10.74 -9.74 22.51
C PRO A 152 -10.64 -9.05 23.86
N THR A 153 -11.69 -9.10 24.63
CA THR A 153 -11.63 -8.84 26.05
C THR A 153 -10.73 -9.90 26.64
N GLU A 154 -9.54 -9.52 27.03
CA GLU A 154 -8.71 -10.33 27.90
C GLU A 154 -9.42 -10.44 29.23
N GLU A 155 -10.03 -11.56 29.48
CA GLU A 155 -10.34 -11.95 30.84
C GLU A 155 -9.01 -12.36 31.49
N GLU A 156 -8.52 -11.48 32.33
CA GLU A 156 -7.54 -11.89 33.32
C GLU A 156 -8.13 -12.97 34.21
N GLY A 157 -7.64 -14.16 34.02
CA GLY A 157 -7.89 -15.25 34.93
C GLY A 157 -7.24 -14.93 36.29
N VAL A 158 -8.04 -14.59 37.22
CA VAL A 158 -7.59 -14.52 38.63
C VAL A 158 -7.31 -15.94 39.10
N GLU A 159 -6.06 -16.25 39.28
CA GLU A 159 -5.71 -17.46 40.00
C GLU A 159 -6.16 -17.34 41.45
N PRO A 160 -6.91 -18.30 41.96
CA PRO A 160 -7.18 -18.35 43.38
C PRO A 160 -5.93 -18.88 44.09
N GLU A 161 -5.30 -18.02 44.82
CA GLU A 161 -4.24 -18.42 45.73
C GLU A 161 -4.78 -19.24 46.89
N LYS A 162 -4.05 -20.26 47.19
CA LYS A 162 -4.17 -20.93 48.47
C LYS A 162 -2.80 -21.25 49.05
#